data_11e9c4da0bacfe26b0a5b9d96817c3ea
#
_entry.id   11e9c4da0bacfe26b0a5b9d96817c3ea
#
_cell.length_a   1.000
_cell.length_b   1.000
_cell.length_c   1.000
_cell.angle_alpha   90.00
_cell.angle_beta   90.00
_cell.angle_gamma   90.00
#
_symmetry.space_group_name_H-M   'P 1'
#
loop_
_entity.id
_entity.type
_entity.pdbx_description
1 polymer ?
#
loop_
_entity_poly.entity_id
_entity_poly.type
_entity_poly.pdbx_seq_one_letter_code
_entity_poly.pdbx_strand_id
1 'polypeptide(L)'
;MTNQPTGQYYLAQRIFLFISSLWVGSLITVGYLVAPTLFATLTDRQVAGMVAGAIFQVEAYVSLVLCVGLIVLANLLVSRGLQSYRAIRWILLAMLLCAAIGSFVLMPWMDNLREEALSQGMPVMYSPSAGLFSTLHGVASGIFLVQSLLGIYLVWRLSQLIHPKTS
;
A
#
# COMPACT_ATOMS: atom_id res chain seq x y z
N MET A 1 31.27 24.24 6.43
CA MET A 1 31.43 23.07 7.32
C MET A 1 30.28 22.13 7.01
N THR A 2 30.48 21.14 6.14
CA THR A 2 29.51 20.15 5.76
C THR A 2 29.42 19.11 6.89
N ASN A 3 28.36 19.19 7.71
CA ASN A 3 28.06 18.14 8.69
C ASN A 3 27.80 16.83 7.93
N GLN A 4 28.81 16.00 7.80
CA GLN A 4 28.64 14.60 7.42
C GLN A 4 27.73 13.95 8.46
N PRO A 5 26.66 13.26 8.05
CA PRO A 5 25.81 12.56 9.00
C PRO A 5 26.67 11.54 9.76
N THR A 6 26.71 11.66 11.08
CA THR A 6 27.43 10.71 11.93
C THR A 6 26.92 9.31 11.65
N GLY A 7 27.77 8.26 11.70
CA GLY A 7 27.45 6.89 11.29
C GLY A 7 26.15 6.31 11.88
N GLN A 8 25.67 6.89 12.98
CA GLN A 8 24.42 6.53 13.66
C GLN A 8 23.16 6.83 12.82
N TYR A 9 23.15 7.91 12.02
CA TYR A 9 22.02 8.23 11.13
C TYR A 9 22.05 7.44 9.84
N TYR A 10 23.23 7.07 9.38
CA TYR A 10 23.41 6.26 8.18
C TYR A 10 22.75 4.87 8.32
N LEU A 11 22.90 4.22 9.47
CA LEU A 11 22.23 2.96 9.74
C LEU A 11 20.70 3.10 9.73
N ALA A 12 20.15 4.13 10.39
CA ALA A 12 18.71 4.39 10.41
C ALA A 12 18.16 4.63 9.00
N GLN A 13 18.89 5.36 8.15
CA GLN A 13 18.48 5.60 6.75
C GLN A 13 18.50 4.31 5.92
N ARG A 14 19.48 3.42 6.13
CA ARG A 14 19.55 2.12 5.43
C ARG A 14 18.41 1.19 5.87
N ILE A 15 18.12 1.13 7.16
CA ILE A 15 17.00 0.36 7.70
C ILE A 15 15.68 0.89 7.12
N PHE A 16 15.52 2.22 7.08
CA PHE A 16 14.34 2.85 6.48
C PHE A 16 14.15 2.44 5.02
N LEU A 17 15.21 2.54 4.21
CA LEU A 17 15.18 2.13 2.80
C LEU A 17 14.87 0.63 2.66
N PHE A 18 15.51 -0.22 3.46
CA PHE A 18 15.32 -1.66 3.40
C PHE A 18 13.86 -2.07 3.71
N ILE A 19 13.30 -1.56 4.81
CA ILE A 19 11.90 -1.83 5.19
C ILE A 19 10.94 -1.31 4.10
N SER A 20 11.16 -0.08 3.60
CA SER A 20 10.33 0.48 2.55
C SER A 20 10.39 -0.33 1.26
N SER A 21 11.57 -0.84 0.89
CA SER A 21 11.75 -1.65 -0.33
C SER A 21 11.04 -3.00 -0.24
N LEU A 22 11.14 -3.69 0.91
CA LEU A 22 10.43 -4.95 1.14
C LEU A 22 8.91 -4.75 1.10
N TRP A 23 8.43 -3.71 1.78
CA TRP A 23 7.00 -3.41 1.80
C TRP A 23 6.46 -3.02 0.41
N VAL A 24 7.12 -2.14 -0.32
CA VAL A 24 6.71 -1.78 -1.68
C VAL A 24 6.81 -2.98 -2.62
N GLY A 25 7.80 -3.85 -2.42
CA GLY A 25 7.90 -5.13 -3.13
C GLY A 25 6.70 -6.04 -2.88
N SER A 26 6.21 -6.14 -1.62
CA SER A 26 5.01 -6.93 -1.31
C SER A 26 3.76 -6.34 -1.96
N LEU A 27 3.55 -5.02 -1.91
CA LEU A 27 2.45 -4.34 -2.61
C LEU A 27 2.42 -4.70 -4.11
N ILE A 28 3.56 -4.58 -4.77
CA ILE A 28 3.67 -4.87 -6.21
C ILE A 28 3.40 -6.36 -6.46
N THR A 29 3.96 -7.25 -5.66
CA THR A 29 3.77 -8.69 -5.80
C THR A 29 2.31 -9.08 -5.63
N VAL A 30 1.66 -8.59 -4.58
CA VAL A 30 0.24 -8.89 -4.31
C VAL A 30 -0.65 -8.36 -5.43
N GLY A 31 -0.48 -7.12 -5.83
CA GLY A 31 -1.39 -6.48 -6.79
C GLY A 31 -1.20 -6.94 -8.23
N TYR A 32 0.02 -7.16 -8.66
CA TYR A 32 0.33 -7.37 -10.08
C TYR A 32 0.80 -8.79 -10.44
N LEU A 33 1.06 -9.63 -9.44
CA LEU A 33 1.39 -11.04 -9.66
C LEU A 33 0.34 -11.95 -9.01
N VAL A 34 0.13 -11.84 -7.69
CA VAL A 34 -0.73 -12.77 -6.95
C VAL A 34 -2.18 -12.64 -7.40
N ALA A 35 -2.76 -11.44 -7.38
CA ALA A 35 -4.16 -11.25 -7.74
C ALA A 35 -4.47 -11.70 -9.18
N PRO A 36 -3.74 -11.29 -10.23
CA PRO A 36 -3.98 -11.80 -11.58
C PRO A 36 -3.84 -13.32 -11.69
N THR A 37 -2.86 -13.92 -10.99
CA THR A 37 -2.66 -15.37 -10.99
C THR A 37 -3.84 -16.12 -10.38
N LEU A 38 -4.42 -15.61 -9.27
CA LEU A 38 -5.62 -16.19 -8.67
C LEU A 38 -6.79 -16.24 -9.66
N PHE A 39 -7.03 -15.13 -10.38
CA PHE A 39 -8.11 -15.05 -11.36
C PHE A 39 -7.83 -15.86 -12.64
N ALA A 40 -6.57 -16.15 -12.95
CA ALA A 40 -6.18 -16.99 -14.08
C ALA A 40 -6.24 -18.50 -13.77
N THR A 41 -6.04 -18.87 -12.49
CA THR A 41 -5.90 -20.30 -12.10
C THR A 41 -7.16 -20.86 -11.46
N LEU A 42 -7.95 -20.04 -10.74
CA LEU A 42 -9.17 -20.50 -10.11
C LEU A 42 -10.35 -20.43 -11.08
N THR A 43 -11.04 -21.55 -11.24
CA THR A 43 -12.20 -21.68 -12.14
C THR A 43 -13.38 -20.84 -11.64
N ASP A 44 -13.55 -20.76 -10.32
CA ASP A 44 -14.60 -19.95 -9.69
C ASP A 44 -14.06 -18.54 -9.40
N ARG A 45 -14.55 -17.55 -10.15
CA ARG A 45 -14.20 -16.14 -10.02
C ARG A 45 -14.62 -15.54 -8.69
N GLN A 46 -15.69 -16.06 -8.07
CA GLN A 46 -16.14 -15.59 -6.75
C GLN A 46 -15.15 -16.01 -5.68
N VAL A 47 -14.70 -17.26 -5.70
CA VAL A 47 -13.65 -17.77 -4.80
C VAL A 47 -12.34 -17.00 -5.02
N ALA A 48 -11.92 -16.79 -6.28
CA ALA A 48 -10.75 -15.99 -6.59
C ALA A 48 -10.85 -14.58 -5.98
N GLY A 49 -12.00 -13.92 -6.12
CA GLY A 49 -12.24 -12.59 -5.57
C GLY A 49 -12.24 -12.53 -4.04
N MET A 50 -12.76 -13.57 -3.38
CA MET A 50 -12.74 -13.68 -1.91
C MET A 50 -11.31 -13.86 -1.39
N VAL A 51 -10.53 -14.76 -1.99
CA VAL A 51 -9.12 -15.00 -1.61
C VAL A 51 -8.29 -13.75 -1.87
N ALA A 52 -8.42 -13.14 -3.05
CA ALA A 52 -7.73 -11.88 -3.37
C ALA A 52 -8.09 -10.78 -2.35
N GLY A 53 -9.38 -10.62 -2.03
CA GLY A 53 -9.85 -9.66 -1.04
C GLY A 53 -9.20 -9.86 0.33
N ALA A 54 -9.12 -11.09 0.83
CA ALA A 54 -8.47 -11.41 2.09
C ALA A 54 -6.97 -11.06 2.07
N ILE A 55 -6.27 -11.35 0.96
CA ILE A 55 -4.85 -11.01 0.81
C ILE A 55 -4.65 -9.49 0.79
N PHE A 56 -5.46 -8.74 0.03
CA PHE A 56 -5.41 -7.28 0.01
C PHE A 56 -5.71 -6.66 1.38
N GLN A 57 -6.60 -7.26 2.16
CA GLN A 57 -6.91 -6.77 3.51
C GLN A 57 -5.71 -6.95 4.45
N VAL A 58 -5.03 -8.09 4.41
CA VAL A 58 -3.79 -8.30 5.17
C VAL A 58 -2.72 -7.30 4.74
N GLU A 59 -2.51 -7.12 3.43
CA GLU A 59 -1.53 -6.15 2.89
C GLU A 59 -1.86 -4.72 3.31
N ALA A 60 -3.14 -4.35 3.36
CA ALA A 60 -3.55 -3.03 3.81
C ALA A 60 -3.27 -2.80 5.30
N TYR A 61 -3.49 -3.79 6.17
CA TYR A 61 -3.11 -3.69 7.59
C TYR A 61 -1.60 -3.58 7.77
N VAL A 62 -0.81 -4.36 7.04
CA VAL A 62 0.65 -4.24 7.01
C VAL A 62 1.06 -2.83 6.58
N SER A 63 0.42 -2.29 5.53
CA SER A 63 0.64 -0.93 5.03
C SER A 63 0.34 0.12 6.10
N LEU A 64 -0.78 0.01 6.83
CA LEU A 64 -1.14 0.94 7.91
C LEU A 64 -0.07 0.95 9.01
N VAL A 65 0.36 -0.22 9.48
CA VAL A 65 1.37 -0.36 10.54
C VAL A 65 2.71 0.22 10.08
N LEU A 66 3.16 -0.14 8.87
CA LEU A 66 4.44 0.33 8.34
C LEU A 66 4.43 1.83 8.05
N CYS A 67 3.34 2.38 7.49
CA CYS A 67 3.21 3.83 7.29
C CYS A 67 3.37 4.59 8.60
N VAL A 68 2.64 4.18 9.65
CA VAL A 68 2.72 4.84 10.97
C VAL A 68 4.15 4.74 11.54
N GLY A 69 4.75 3.55 11.53
CA GLY A 69 6.12 3.35 12.02
C GLY A 69 7.16 4.19 11.25
N LEU A 70 7.05 4.20 9.92
CA LEU A 70 7.97 4.97 9.07
C LEU A 70 7.75 6.49 9.18
N ILE A 71 6.51 6.96 9.41
CA ILE A 71 6.22 8.37 9.69
C ILE A 71 6.86 8.80 11.02
N VAL A 72 6.76 7.97 12.07
CA VAL A 72 7.41 8.23 13.34
C VAL A 72 8.93 8.31 13.17
N LEU A 73 9.51 7.34 12.47
CA LEU A 73 10.95 7.34 12.18
C LEU A 73 11.36 8.55 11.34
N ALA A 74 10.59 8.93 10.31
CA ALA A 74 10.85 10.13 9.52
C ALA A 74 10.79 11.41 10.37
N ASN A 75 9.85 11.52 11.31
CA ASN A 75 9.77 12.63 12.26
C ASN A 75 11.01 12.72 13.15
N LEU A 76 11.49 11.59 13.67
CA LEU A 76 12.72 11.52 14.45
C LEU A 76 13.95 11.95 13.63
N LEU A 77 14.03 11.54 12.36
CA LEU A 77 15.13 11.96 11.48
C LEU A 77 15.07 13.45 11.16
N VAL A 78 13.89 14.02 10.93
CA VAL A 78 13.71 15.46 10.73
C VAL A 78 14.10 16.27 11.97
N SER A 79 13.71 15.83 13.18
CA SER A 79 14.07 16.49 14.44
C SER A 79 15.58 16.46 14.71
N ARG A 80 16.28 15.50 14.11
CA ARG A 80 17.75 15.36 14.15
C ARG A 80 18.47 16.13 13.03
N GLY A 81 17.74 16.97 12.25
CA GLY A 81 18.30 17.83 11.23
C GLY A 81 18.25 17.31 9.79
N LEU A 82 17.78 16.08 9.54
CA LEU A 82 17.66 15.53 8.19
C LEU A 82 16.39 16.04 7.49
N GLN A 83 16.39 17.30 7.07
CA GLN A 83 15.23 18.00 6.49
C GLN A 83 14.68 17.33 5.22
N SER A 84 15.50 16.55 4.49
CA SER A 84 15.06 15.80 3.29
C SER A 84 13.92 14.80 3.58
N TYR A 85 13.79 14.34 4.84
CA TYR A 85 12.72 13.45 5.26
C TYR A 85 11.36 14.15 5.42
N ARG A 86 11.29 15.49 5.31
CA ARG A 86 10.01 16.23 5.27
C ARG A 86 9.14 15.81 4.10
N ALA A 87 9.72 15.69 2.90
CA ALA A 87 8.99 15.23 1.72
C ALA A 87 8.54 13.76 1.86
N ILE A 88 9.41 12.91 2.44
CA ILE A 88 9.10 11.49 2.70
C ILE A 88 7.86 11.32 3.57
N ARG A 89 7.67 12.18 4.59
CA ARG A 89 6.47 12.12 5.44
C ARG A 89 5.17 12.34 4.66
N TRP A 90 5.17 13.27 3.70
CA TRP A 90 3.97 13.55 2.91
C TRP A 90 3.64 12.38 1.97
N ILE A 91 4.66 11.73 1.41
CA ILE A 91 4.45 10.52 0.60
C ILE A 91 3.83 9.41 1.47
N LEU A 92 4.40 9.17 2.66
CA LEU A 92 3.88 8.16 3.59
C LEU A 92 2.47 8.49 4.08
N LEU A 93 2.15 9.78 4.33
CA LEU A 93 0.79 10.21 4.70
C LEU A 93 -0.20 9.95 3.56
N ALA A 94 0.18 10.20 2.32
CA ALA A 94 -0.66 9.90 1.16
C ALA A 94 -0.88 8.38 1.02
N MET A 95 0.16 7.56 1.21
CA MET A 95 0.04 6.10 1.20
C MET A 95 -0.80 5.58 2.37
N LEU A 96 -0.66 6.18 3.56
CA LEU A 96 -1.50 5.86 4.73
C LEU A 96 -2.97 6.15 4.46
N LEU A 97 -3.27 7.27 3.82
CA LEU A 97 -4.64 7.65 3.45
C LEU A 97 -5.22 6.66 2.42
N CYS A 98 -4.45 6.27 1.40
CA CYS A 98 -4.85 5.25 0.44
C CYS A 98 -5.19 3.92 1.13
N ALA A 99 -4.32 3.43 2.02
CA ALA A 99 -4.55 2.19 2.76
C ALA A 99 -5.76 2.30 3.69
N ALA A 100 -5.94 3.43 4.38
CA ALA A 100 -7.08 3.65 5.28
C ALA A 100 -8.42 3.70 4.53
N ILE A 101 -8.51 4.41 3.40
CA ILE A 101 -9.71 4.43 2.56
C ILE A 101 -10.02 3.03 2.05
N GLY A 102 -9.03 2.30 1.55
CA GLY A 102 -9.19 0.92 1.08
C GLY A 102 -9.74 0.00 2.16
N SER A 103 -9.09 -0.02 3.35
CA SER A 103 -9.43 -0.94 4.44
C SER A 103 -10.72 -0.60 5.17
N PHE A 104 -10.97 0.68 5.45
CA PHE A 104 -12.04 1.07 6.37
C PHE A 104 -13.29 1.60 5.67
N VAL A 105 -13.20 1.93 4.38
CA VAL A 105 -14.34 2.44 3.61
C VAL A 105 -14.73 1.47 2.51
N LEU A 106 -13.82 1.20 1.57
CA LEU A 106 -14.18 0.45 0.36
C LEU A 106 -14.39 -1.03 0.63
N MET A 107 -13.49 -1.65 1.41
CA MET A 107 -13.55 -3.08 1.68
C MET A 107 -14.83 -3.47 2.44
N PRO A 108 -15.19 -2.83 3.57
CA PRO A 108 -16.42 -3.16 4.27
C PRO A 108 -17.67 -2.94 3.42
N TRP A 109 -17.67 -1.92 2.57
CA TRP A 109 -18.79 -1.66 1.68
C TRP A 109 -18.95 -2.76 0.61
N MET A 110 -17.85 -3.19 -0.01
CA MET A 110 -17.86 -4.29 -0.97
C MET A 110 -18.24 -5.63 -0.31
N ASP A 111 -17.80 -5.87 0.93
CA ASP A 111 -18.13 -7.09 1.67
C ASP A 111 -19.61 -7.13 2.02
N ASN A 112 -20.22 -6.02 2.46
CA ASN A 112 -21.66 -5.93 2.70
C ASN A 112 -22.47 -6.26 1.44
N LEU A 113 -22.09 -5.71 0.27
CA LEU A 113 -22.77 -6.02 -1.00
C LEU A 113 -22.63 -7.48 -1.39
N ARG A 114 -21.48 -8.09 -1.08
CA ARG A 114 -21.24 -9.51 -1.33
C ARG A 114 -22.09 -10.40 -0.41
N GLU A 115 -22.15 -10.08 0.89
CA GLU A 115 -22.94 -10.81 1.87
C GLU A 115 -24.44 -10.72 1.57
N GLU A 116 -24.94 -9.54 1.18
CA GLU A 116 -26.32 -9.36 0.74
C GLU A 116 -26.67 -10.24 -0.46
N ALA A 117 -25.81 -10.27 -1.48
CA ALA A 117 -26.01 -11.13 -2.65
C ALA A 117 -25.99 -12.62 -2.29
N LEU A 118 -25.05 -13.04 -1.42
CA LEU A 118 -24.95 -14.42 -0.95
C LEU A 118 -26.17 -14.85 -0.14
N SER A 119 -26.75 -13.97 0.69
CA SER A 119 -27.98 -14.25 1.43
C SER A 119 -29.17 -14.52 0.51
N GLN A 120 -29.13 -13.98 -0.72
CA GLN A 120 -30.12 -14.23 -1.77
C GLN A 120 -29.76 -15.45 -2.66
N GLY A 121 -28.73 -16.20 -2.30
CA GLY A 121 -28.26 -17.40 -3.02
C GLY A 121 -27.60 -17.14 -4.35
N MET A 122 -27.10 -15.91 -4.60
CA MET A 122 -26.47 -15.55 -5.87
C MET A 122 -25.10 -14.88 -5.67
N PRO A 123 -24.17 -15.03 -6.63
CA PRO A 123 -22.93 -14.26 -6.67
C PRO A 123 -23.21 -12.76 -6.86
N VAL A 124 -22.39 -11.88 -6.22
CA VAL A 124 -22.58 -10.42 -6.30
C VAL A 124 -22.61 -9.88 -7.73
N MET A 125 -21.87 -10.51 -8.66
CA MET A 125 -21.84 -10.10 -10.07
C MET A 125 -23.15 -10.38 -10.83
N TYR A 126 -24.05 -11.17 -10.28
CA TYR A 126 -25.38 -11.45 -10.83
C TYR A 126 -26.51 -10.82 -10.00
N SER A 127 -26.15 -10.10 -8.93
CA SER A 127 -27.12 -9.38 -8.08
C SER A 127 -27.47 -8.00 -8.67
N PRO A 128 -28.57 -7.38 -8.20
CA PRO A 128 -28.88 -5.99 -8.54
C PRO A 128 -27.76 -5.00 -8.20
N SER A 129 -26.91 -5.34 -7.23
CA SER A 129 -25.79 -4.52 -6.78
C SER A 129 -24.49 -4.69 -7.59
N ALA A 130 -24.49 -5.52 -8.65
CA ALA A 130 -23.31 -5.82 -9.46
C ALA A 130 -22.60 -4.55 -10.02
N GLY A 131 -23.39 -3.57 -10.50
CA GLY A 131 -22.86 -2.30 -11.02
C GLY A 131 -22.14 -1.48 -9.96
N LEU A 132 -22.72 -1.37 -8.77
CA LEU A 132 -22.12 -0.66 -7.64
C LEU A 132 -20.85 -1.37 -7.17
N PHE A 133 -20.90 -2.69 -7.01
CA PHE A 133 -19.73 -3.50 -6.63
C PHE A 133 -18.58 -3.32 -7.62
N SER A 134 -18.87 -3.38 -8.93
CA SER A 134 -17.87 -3.17 -9.98
C SER A 134 -17.23 -1.77 -9.92
N THR A 135 -18.04 -0.74 -9.67
CA THR A 135 -17.56 0.63 -9.51
C THR A 135 -16.64 0.77 -8.29
N LEU A 136 -17.05 0.23 -7.14
CA LEU A 136 -16.22 0.25 -5.92
C LEU A 136 -14.90 -0.51 -6.12
N HIS A 137 -14.96 -1.66 -6.78
CA HIS A 137 -13.76 -2.43 -7.12
C HIS A 137 -12.83 -1.65 -8.05
N GLY A 138 -13.36 -0.96 -9.06
CA GLY A 138 -12.59 -0.07 -9.94
C GLY A 138 -11.91 1.07 -9.18
N VAL A 139 -12.63 1.73 -8.26
CA VAL A 139 -12.08 2.79 -7.39
C VAL A 139 -10.98 2.23 -6.48
N ALA A 140 -11.22 1.06 -5.85
CA ALA A 140 -10.23 0.40 -4.99
C ALA A 140 -8.95 0.06 -5.77
N SER A 141 -9.10 -0.46 -6.99
CA SER A 141 -7.96 -0.76 -7.88
C SER A 141 -7.18 0.50 -8.27
N GLY A 142 -7.88 1.61 -8.53
CA GLY A 142 -7.27 2.91 -8.83
C GLY A 142 -6.48 3.47 -7.63
N ILE A 143 -7.04 3.39 -6.42
CA ILE A 143 -6.35 3.80 -5.18
C ILE A 143 -5.12 2.93 -4.93
N PHE A 144 -5.22 1.62 -5.15
CA PHE A 144 -4.09 0.70 -5.02
C PHE A 144 -2.98 0.99 -6.04
N LEU A 145 -3.34 1.34 -7.28
CA LEU A 145 -2.39 1.79 -8.30
C LEU A 145 -1.65 3.05 -7.85
N VAL A 146 -2.38 4.05 -7.34
CA VAL A 146 -1.77 5.28 -6.81
C VAL A 146 -0.83 4.96 -5.65
N GLN A 147 -1.24 4.11 -4.72
CA GLN A 147 -0.41 3.67 -3.59
C GLN A 147 0.87 2.98 -4.08
N SER A 148 0.78 2.11 -5.08
CA SER A 148 1.93 1.41 -5.68
C SER A 148 2.92 2.39 -6.32
N LEU A 149 2.43 3.37 -7.09
CA LEU A 149 3.26 4.41 -7.71
C LEU A 149 3.94 5.30 -6.66
N LEU A 150 3.22 5.69 -5.61
CA LEU A 150 3.79 6.43 -4.47
C LEU A 150 4.87 5.60 -3.75
N GLY A 151 4.67 4.29 -3.62
CA GLY A 151 5.66 3.38 -3.04
C GLY A 151 6.94 3.31 -3.87
N ILE A 152 6.83 3.15 -5.18
CA ILE A 152 7.99 3.17 -6.09
C ILE A 152 8.72 4.51 -5.98
N TYR A 153 7.98 5.62 -5.99
CA TYR A 153 8.56 6.96 -5.84
C TYR A 153 9.24 7.14 -4.47
N LEU A 154 8.65 6.60 -3.40
CA LEU A 154 9.24 6.59 -2.05
C LEU A 154 10.61 5.90 -2.05
N VAL A 155 10.70 4.68 -2.57
CA VAL A 155 11.96 3.91 -2.63
C VAL A 155 12.99 4.64 -3.49
N TRP A 156 12.59 5.15 -4.63
CA TRP A 156 13.47 5.94 -5.50
C TRP A 156 14.02 7.20 -4.79
N ARG A 157 13.17 7.95 -4.09
CA ARG A 157 13.60 9.14 -3.31
C ARG A 157 14.55 8.77 -2.18
N LEU A 158 14.27 7.69 -1.46
CA LEU A 158 15.14 7.21 -0.37
C LEU A 158 16.51 6.78 -0.88
N SER A 159 16.59 6.11 -2.02
CA SER A 159 17.85 5.69 -2.63
C SER A 159 18.75 6.89 -2.99
N GLN A 160 18.15 8.01 -3.45
CA GLN A 160 18.87 9.24 -3.76
C GLN A 160 19.45 9.93 -2.51
N LEU A 161 18.79 9.78 -1.34
CA LEU A 161 19.26 10.37 -0.09
C LEU A 161 20.46 9.64 0.51
N ILE A 162 20.59 8.34 0.24
CA ILE A 162 21.70 7.51 0.76
C ILE A 162 22.91 7.58 -0.15
N HIS A 163 22.72 7.78 -1.45
CA HIS A 163 23.81 7.92 -2.44
C HIS A 163 23.70 9.29 -3.11
N PRO A 164 24.12 10.39 -2.44
CA PRO A 164 24.19 11.68 -3.11
C PRO A 164 25.17 11.55 -4.28
N LYS A 165 24.71 11.94 -5.49
CA LYS A 165 25.59 12.00 -6.66
C LYS A 165 26.78 12.91 -6.31
N THR A 166 27.98 12.35 -6.26
CA THR A 166 29.21 13.13 -6.32
C THR A 166 29.29 13.76 -7.71
N SER A 167 28.94 15.03 -7.80
CA SER A 167 29.21 15.89 -8.97
C SER A 167 30.58 16.51 -8.86
#